data_f5776b8bdb738c1cd7d5dec7a49972bc
#
_entry.id   f5776b8bdb738c1cd7d5dec7a49972bc
#
_cell.length_a   1.000
_cell.length_b   1.000
_cell.length_c   1.000
_cell.angle_alpha   90.00
_cell.angle_beta   90.00
_cell.angle_gamma   90.00
#
_symmetry.space_group_name_H-M   'P 1'
#
loop_
_entity.id
_entity.type
_entity.pdbx_description
1 polymer ?
#
loop_
_entity_poly.entity_id
_entity_poly.type
_entity_poly.pdbx_seq_one_letter_code
_entity_poly.pdbx_strand_id
1 'polypeptide(L)'
;MIKKKKIYLTDMKFFKYLPILIFFSCSNASELSTEETESLSFQIVNEKILFIGNSFTFYWNLPSQVEKMSIERGLNWDIKHVTAPSATLEIHWNNPELKSILQNEAFNHIIIQEHSTNPLTNPNSTKFYFDQILSLIPDSTEIHFFSTWMYPSIEQFNTNNELFPIEDSINEIVEGTSTKIIPIGRAFKLFNDKHPQFKLLMEDDKHPNSNGSYLASCVIFSHISAQSSLNLSKRYKGLDNKGVDIYYSIEEDEVLTFLQQVSDEVIF
;
A
#
# COMPACT_ATOMS: atom_id res chain seq x y z
N MET A 1 -21.52 -30.46 47.03
CA MET A 1 -22.03 -31.79 46.60
C MET A 1 -21.74 -31.93 45.08
N ILE A 2 -20.80 -32.76 44.76
CA ILE A 2 -20.29 -32.98 43.40
C ILE A 2 -20.97 -34.21 42.82
N LYS A 3 -21.63 -34.09 41.68
CA LYS A 3 -22.16 -35.27 40.96
C LYS A 3 -21.30 -35.52 39.70
N LYS A 4 -20.51 -36.60 39.77
CA LYS A 4 -19.79 -37.19 38.64
C LYS A 4 -20.81 -37.94 37.75
N LYS A 5 -20.79 -37.76 36.44
CA LYS A 5 -21.47 -38.63 35.48
C LYS A 5 -20.44 -39.54 34.80
N LYS A 6 -20.71 -40.83 34.88
CA LYS A 6 -19.96 -41.94 34.28
C LYS A 6 -20.20 -41.98 32.76
N ILE A 7 -19.14 -42.25 32.03
CA ILE A 7 -19.19 -42.63 30.62
C ILE A 7 -19.14 -44.12 30.52
N TYR A 8 -20.06 -44.72 29.79
CA TYR A 8 -20.08 -46.14 29.44
C TYR A 8 -19.48 -46.34 28.04
N LEU A 9 -18.47 -47.21 27.97
CA LEU A 9 -18.00 -47.84 26.73
C LEU A 9 -18.87 -49.03 26.44
N THR A 10 -19.32 -49.21 25.20
CA THR A 10 -19.81 -50.50 24.68
C THR A 10 -19.31 -50.73 23.26
N ASP A 11 -18.50 -51.73 23.19
CA ASP A 11 -18.46 -52.93 22.33
C ASP A 11 -18.07 -52.74 20.83
N MET A 12 -16.86 -53.22 20.60
CA MET A 12 -16.32 -53.68 19.31
C MET A 12 -17.02 -54.93 18.84
N LYS A 13 -17.43 -55.03 17.57
CA LYS A 13 -17.71 -56.28 16.89
C LYS A 13 -16.73 -56.49 15.72
N PHE A 14 -15.92 -57.55 15.88
CA PHE A 14 -15.10 -58.17 14.85
C PHE A 14 -15.95 -58.69 13.69
N PHE A 15 -15.53 -58.44 12.46
CA PHE A 15 -15.99 -59.24 11.32
C PHE A 15 -14.80 -59.87 10.59
N LYS A 16 -14.96 -61.20 10.38
CA LYS A 16 -13.93 -62.13 9.92
C LYS A 16 -13.68 -62.09 8.41
N TYR A 17 -12.48 -62.45 8.04
CA TYR A 17 -11.93 -62.65 6.73
C TYR A 17 -12.74 -63.53 5.78
N LEU A 18 -12.79 -63.14 4.49
CA LEU A 18 -13.05 -64.08 3.38
C LEU A 18 -12.07 -63.73 2.24
N PRO A 19 -11.24 -64.67 1.76
CA PRO A 19 -10.33 -64.43 0.64
C PRO A 19 -11.09 -64.67 -0.68
N ILE A 20 -11.04 -63.70 -1.60
CA ILE A 20 -11.46 -63.91 -2.97
C ILE A 20 -10.23 -63.96 -3.86
N LEU A 21 -10.04 -65.11 -4.50
CA LEU A 21 -9.09 -65.34 -5.59
C LEU A 21 -9.58 -64.56 -6.82
N ILE A 22 -8.73 -63.72 -7.39
CA ILE A 22 -9.00 -63.09 -8.68
C ILE A 22 -7.93 -63.54 -9.71
N PHE A 23 -8.48 -64.06 -10.80
CA PHE A 23 -7.77 -64.52 -11.98
C PHE A 23 -7.08 -63.35 -12.73
N PHE A 24 -5.85 -63.58 -13.14
CA PHE A 24 -5.15 -62.76 -14.12
C PHE A 24 -5.78 -62.92 -15.51
N SER A 25 -6.21 -61.82 -16.07
CA SER A 25 -6.41 -61.70 -17.52
C SER A 25 -5.53 -60.59 -18.04
N CYS A 26 -4.55 -60.92 -18.86
CA CYS A 26 -3.78 -59.97 -19.66
C CYS A 26 -4.66 -59.47 -20.81
N SER A 27 -4.80 -58.16 -20.95
CA SER A 27 -5.08 -57.55 -22.22
C SER A 27 -4.53 -56.12 -22.25
N ASN A 28 -3.62 -55.93 -23.18
CA ASN A 28 -3.18 -54.74 -23.92
C ASN A 28 -3.23 -53.35 -23.22
N ALA A 29 -2.00 -52.85 -23.12
CA ALA A 29 -1.70 -51.44 -22.89
C ALA A 29 -2.38 -50.51 -23.91
N SER A 30 -3.20 -49.62 -23.44
CA SER A 30 -3.45 -48.36 -24.11
C SER A 30 -2.79 -47.28 -23.25
N GLU A 31 -1.93 -46.50 -23.86
CA GLU A 31 -1.21 -45.39 -23.29
C GLU A 31 -2.20 -44.43 -22.60
N LEU A 32 -2.15 -44.35 -21.26
CA LEU A 32 -2.72 -43.23 -20.52
C LEU A 32 -1.71 -42.10 -20.61
N SER A 33 -2.04 -41.10 -21.38
CA SER A 33 -1.37 -39.81 -21.34
C SER A 33 -1.41 -39.30 -19.89
N THR A 34 -0.25 -39.22 -19.28
CA THR A 34 -0.04 -38.44 -18.07
C THR A 34 -0.34 -36.98 -18.43
N GLU A 35 -1.51 -36.49 -18.03
CA GLU A 35 -1.71 -35.05 -17.90
C GLU A 35 -0.71 -34.55 -16.86
N GLU A 36 0.32 -33.88 -17.37
CA GLU A 36 1.19 -33.04 -16.57
C GLU A 36 0.28 -31.95 -15.97
N THR A 37 -0.07 -32.13 -14.71
CA THR A 37 -0.55 -31.04 -13.88
C THR A 37 0.60 -30.04 -13.77
N GLU A 38 0.64 -29.06 -14.66
CA GLU A 38 1.45 -27.86 -14.46
C GLU A 38 0.99 -27.24 -13.12
N SER A 39 1.74 -27.54 -12.08
CA SER A 39 1.65 -26.74 -10.87
C SER A 39 2.11 -25.33 -11.25
N LEU A 40 1.18 -24.43 -11.45
CA LEU A 40 1.43 -22.99 -11.48
C LEU A 40 2.10 -22.64 -10.14
N SER A 41 3.44 -22.71 -10.12
CA SER A 41 4.21 -22.10 -9.05
C SER A 41 3.98 -20.61 -9.17
N PHE A 42 3.09 -20.07 -8.34
CA PHE A 42 3.01 -18.63 -8.11
C PHE A 42 4.40 -18.19 -7.62
N GLN A 43 5.19 -17.64 -8.52
CA GLN A 43 6.41 -16.95 -8.13
C GLN A 43 5.95 -15.68 -7.42
N ILE A 44 6.14 -15.65 -6.11
CA ILE A 44 5.96 -14.44 -5.32
C ILE A 44 7.03 -13.47 -5.81
N VAL A 45 6.63 -12.49 -6.61
CA VAL A 45 7.51 -11.41 -7.06
C VAL A 45 7.65 -10.45 -5.89
N ASN A 46 8.82 -10.45 -5.25
CA ASN A 46 9.15 -9.49 -4.21
C ASN A 46 9.49 -8.15 -4.90
N GLU A 47 8.51 -7.28 -5.07
CA GLU A 47 8.77 -5.93 -5.58
C GLU A 47 9.36 -5.06 -4.47
N LYS A 48 10.35 -4.24 -4.86
CA LYS A 48 10.98 -3.26 -3.98
C LYS A 48 10.42 -1.88 -4.25
N ILE A 49 9.97 -1.23 -3.19
CA ILE A 49 9.35 0.09 -3.25
C ILE A 49 10.12 1.06 -2.36
N LEU A 50 10.49 2.22 -2.91
CA LEU A 50 11.11 3.30 -2.15
C LEU A 50 10.14 4.47 -1.99
N PHE A 51 9.93 4.93 -0.76
CA PHE A 51 9.26 6.19 -0.47
C PHE A 51 10.28 7.29 -0.21
N ILE A 52 10.11 8.43 -0.88
CA ILE A 52 10.87 9.66 -0.66
C ILE A 52 9.85 10.74 -0.27
N GLY A 53 10.00 11.36 0.91
CA GLY A 53 9.02 12.35 1.34
C GLY A 53 9.26 12.91 2.74
N ASN A 54 8.22 13.42 3.34
CA ASN A 54 8.28 14.08 4.64
C ASN A 54 7.21 13.57 5.61
N SER A 55 6.73 14.42 6.53
CA SER A 55 5.72 14.03 7.52
C SER A 55 4.41 13.51 6.92
N PHE A 56 4.02 13.97 5.75
CA PHE A 56 2.84 13.45 5.04
C PHE A 56 3.01 11.99 4.60
N THR A 57 4.24 11.53 4.44
CA THR A 57 4.58 10.14 4.10
C THR A 57 4.81 9.29 5.36
N PHE A 58 5.46 9.79 6.41
CA PHE A 58 5.82 8.93 7.54
C PHE A 58 4.84 8.92 8.71
N TYR A 59 3.88 9.88 8.80
CA TYR A 59 2.89 9.86 9.88
C TYR A 59 2.12 8.53 9.88
N TRP A 60 1.86 8.01 11.09
CA TRP A 60 1.18 6.72 11.32
C TRP A 60 1.85 5.53 10.60
N ASN A 61 3.15 5.62 10.35
CA ASN A 61 3.92 4.59 9.65
C ASN A 61 3.29 4.17 8.30
N LEU A 62 2.84 5.15 7.50
CA LEU A 62 2.16 4.91 6.24
C LEU A 62 2.89 3.90 5.32
N PRO A 63 4.24 3.97 5.10
CA PRO A 63 4.94 2.95 4.29
C PRO A 63 4.78 1.54 4.87
N SER A 64 4.81 1.39 6.19
CA SER A 64 4.60 0.09 6.84
C SER A 64 3.15 -0.39 6.74
N GLN A 65 2.15 0.50 6.71
CA GLN A 65 0.76 0.11 6.43
C GLN A 65 0.64 -0.48 5.02
N VAL A 66 1.22 0.19 4.01
CA VAL A 66 1.23 -0.29 2.62
C VAL A 66 1.93 -1.64 2.49
N GLU A 67 3.07 -1.85 3.19
CA GLU A 67 3.74 -3.14 3.26
C GLU A 67 2.81 -4.23 3.82
N LYS A 68 2.11 -3.96 4.93
CA LYS A 68 1.19 -4.93 5.54
C LYS A 68 -0.02 -5.23 4.67
N MET A 69 -0.54 -4.23 3.94
CA MET A 69 -1.60 -4.41 2.94
C MET A 69 -1.13 -5.35 1.81
N SER A 70 0.10 -5.17 1.32
CA SER A 70 0.67 -6.03 0.29
C SER A 70 0.82 -7.49 0.77
N ILE A 71 1.30 -7.69 1.99
CA ILE A 71 1.43 -9.02 2.60
C ILE A 71 0.06 -9.69 2.75
N GLU A 72 -0.96 -8.95 3.21
CA GLU A 72 -2.33 -9.46 3.34
C GLU A 72 -2.91 -9.92 1.99
N ARG A 73 -2.49 -9.29 0.89
CA ARG A 73 -2.88 -9.64 -0.48
C ARG A 73 -1.90 -10.58 -1.19
N GLY A 74 -0.88 -11.08 -0.49
CA GLY A 74 0.08 -12.06 -1.03
C GLY A 74 1.09 -11.48 -2.02
N LEU A 75 1.32 -10.14 -2.00
CA LEU A 75 2.25 -9.47 -2.91
C LEU A 75 3.68 -9.37 -2.37
N ASN A 76 3.86 -9.36 -1.04
CA ASN A 76 5.17 -9.32 -0.34
C ASN A 76 6.12 -8.20 -0.83
N TRP A 77 5.66 -6.96 -0.79
CA TRP A 77 6.52 -5.81 -1.12
C TRP A 77 7.60 -5.60 -0.04
N ASP A 78 8.84 -5.34 -0.48
CA ASP A 78 9.96 -4.89 0.36
C ASP A 78 9.99 -3.35 0.30
N ILE A 79 9.56 -2.70 1.38
CA ILE A 79 9.38 -1.24 1.42
C ILE A 79 10.50 -0.58 2.21
N LYS A 80 11.21 0.34 1.54
CA LYS A 80 12.18 1.25 2.14
C LYS A 80 11.65 2.68 2.06
N HIS A 81 12.09 3.54 2.99
CA HIS A 81 11.75 4.97 2.93
C HIS A 81 12.93 5.86 3.33
N VAL A 82 13.05 7.00 2.64
CA VAL A 82 13.94 8.11 3.00
C VAL A 82 13.05 9.32 3.23
N THR A 83 12.81 9.61 4.50
CA THR A 83 11.86 10.66 4.92
C THR A 83 12.47 11.53 6.02
N ALA A 84 12.16 12.82 5.98
CA ALA A 84 12.57 13.76 7.04
C ALA A 84 11.47 14.82 7.28
N PRO A 85 11.30 15.32 8.51
CA PRO A 85 10.32 16.37 8.79
C PRO A 85 10.50 17.58 7.87
N SER A 86 9.42 18.06 7.25
CA SER A 86 9.40 19.22 6.35
C SER A 86 10.38 19.15 5.16
N ALA A 87 10.90 17.98 4.82
CA ALA A 87 11.82 17.84 3.71
C ALA A 87 11.16 18.23 2.39
N THR A 88 11.89 18.99 1.57
CA THR A 88 11.60 19.29 0.17
C THR A 88 12.41 18.37 -0.73
N LEU A 89 12.08 18.31 -2.03
CA LEU A 89 12.91 17.58 -3.00
C LEU A 89 14.33 18.13 -3.07
N GLU A 90 14.54 19.43 -2.82
CA GLU A 90 15.88 20.02 -2.68
C GLU A 90 16.68 19.39 -1.53
N ILE A 91 16.04 19.24 -0.36
CA ILE A 91 16.68 18.61 0.81
C ILE A 91 17.01 17.14 0.48
N HIS A 92 16.10 16.43 -0.17
CA HIS A 92 16.33 15.05 -0.61
C HIS A 92 17.41 14.94 -1.66
N TRP A 93 17.44 15.82 -2.65
CA TRP A 93 18.53 15.88 -3.64
C TRP A 93 19.90 16.09 -3.00
N ASN A 94 19.98 16.90 -1.94
CA ASN A 94 21.23 17.15 -1.22
C ASN A 94 21.55 16.08 -0.14
N ASN A 95 20.67 15.10 0.05
CA ASN A 95 20.90 14.01 1.00
C ASN A 95 21.83 12.94 0.39
N PRO A 96 23.05 12.73 0.94
CA PRO A 96 23.97 11.72 0.44
C PRO A 96 23.45 10.29 0.61
N GLU A 97 22.62 10.03 1.63
CA GLU A 97 22.00 8.71 1.84
C GLU A 97 21.06 8.36 0.69
N LEU A 98 20.16 9.29 0.29
CA LEU A 98 19.27 9.05 -0.85
C LEU A 98 20.05 8.78 -2.12
N LYS A 99 21.09 9.59 -2.41
CA LYS A 99 21.94 9.38 -3.60
C LYS A 99 22.60 8.00 -3.58
N SER A 100 23.12 7.61 -2.42
CA SER A 100 23.74 6.28 -2.27
C SER A 100 22.72 5.16 -2.51
N ILE A 101 21.50 5.28 -1.98
CA ILE A 101 20.44 4.29 -2.18
C ILE A 101 20.08 4.19 -3.67
N LEU A 102 19.82 5.31 -4.34
CA LEU A 102 19.44 5.35 -5.76
C LEU A 102 20.54 4.83 -6.70
N GLN A 103 21.81 4.97 -6.32
CA GLN A 103 22.95 4.48 -7.10
C GLN A 103 23.28 3.01 -6.89
N ASN A 104 22.95 2.43 -5.74
CA ASN A 104 23.39 1.10 -5.35
C ASN A 104 22.26 0.08 -5.22
N GLU A 105 21.00 0.50 -5.23
CA GLU A 105 19.87 -0.38 -5.08
C GLU A 105 18.87 -0.21 -6.24
N ALA A 106 18.29 -1.31 -6.68
CA ALA A 106 17.23 -1.28 -7.70
C ALA A 106 15.85 -1.37 -7.03
N PHE A 107 14.90 -0.56 -7.51
CA PHE A 107 13.51 -0.53 -7.08
C PHE A 107 12.59 -0.77 -8.27
N ASN A 108 11.47 -1.45 -8.04
CA ASN A 108 10.40 -1.58 -9.02
C ASN A 108 9.57 -0.30 -9.08
N HIS A 109 9.29 0.29 -7.91
CA HIS A 109 8.52 1.53 -7.78
C HIS A 109 9.23 2.53 -6.87
N ILE A 110 9.19 3.79 -7.23
CA ILE A 110 9.62 4.90 -6.36
C ILE A 110 8.47 5.90 -6.24
N ILE A 111 8.06 6.15 -4.99
CA ILE A 111 7.00 7.12 -4.66
C ILE A 111 7.67 8.37 -4.13
N ILE A 112 7.47 9.50 -4.82
CA ILE A 112 8.07 10.79 -4.50
C ILE A 112 6.99 11.74 -4.00
N GLN A 113 7.22 12.35 -2.84
CA GLN A 113 6.34 13.36 -2.24
C GLN A 113 7.15 14.63 -1.93
N GLU A 114 6.75 15.72 -2.54
CA GLU A 114 7.31 17.06 -2.30
C GLU A 114 6.69 17.68 -1.03
N HIS A 115 7.32 18.71 -0.48
CA HIS A 115 6.69 19.53 0.57
C HIS A 115 5.33 20.03 0.08
N SER A 116 4.31 19.89 0.92
CA SER A 116 2.88 20.01 0.53
C SER A 116 2.50 21.32 -0.15
N THR A 117 3.22 22.42 0.10
CA THR A 117 2.95 23.73 -0.53
C THR A 117 3.73 23.96 -1.82
N ASN A 118 4.88 23.33 -2.00
CA ASN A 118 5.82 23.65 -3.07
C ASN A 118 5.25 23.44 -4.48
N PRO A 119 4.43 22.40 -4.77
CA PRO A 119 3.84 22.31 -6.10
C PRO A 119 3.05 23.56 -6.49
N LEU A 120 2.39 24.25 -5.52
CA LEU A 120 1.62 25.46 -5.76
C LEU A 120 2.47 26.74 -5.70
N THR A 121 3.43 26.82 -4.76
CA THR A 121 4.18 28.07 -4.47
C THR A 121 5.51 28.17 -5.17
N ASN A 122 6.12 27.03 -5.49
CA ASN A 122 7.46 26.93 -6.11
C ASN A 122 7.53 25.81 -7.17
N PRO A 123 6.61 25.76 -8.16
CA PRO A 123 6.54 24.66 -9.12
C PRO A 123 7.84 24.47 -9.91
N ASN A 124 8.51 25.57 -10.28
CA ASN A 124 9.78 25.50 -11.00
C ASN A 124 10.89 24.84 -10.18
N SER A 125 10.98 25.13 -8.89
CA SER A 125 11.93 24.48 -7.97
C SER A 125 11.59 23.00 -7.79
N THR A 126 10.31 22.69 -7.59
CA THR A 126 9.83 21.31 -7.51
C THR A 126 10.23 20.53 -8.76
N LYS A 127 9.93 21.07 -9.96
CA LYS A 127 10.31 20.44 -11.23
C LYS A 127 11.81 20.23 -11.34
N PHE A 128 12.60 21.25 -11.05
CA PHE A 128 14.06 21.17 -11.15
C PHE A 128 14.62 20.02 -10.28
N TYR A 129 14.26 19.95 -9.00
CA TYR A 129 14.77 18.91 -8.11
C TYR A 129 14.15 17.55 -8.38
N PHE A 130 12.91 17.49 -8.85
CA PHE A 130 12.30 16.28 -9.35
C PHE A 130 13.09 15.69 -10.52
N ASP A 131 13.39 16.49 -11.54
CA ASP A 131 14.19 16.08 -12.70
C ASP A 131 15.60 15.63 -12.29
N GLN A 132 16.23 16.31 -11.30
CA GLN A 132 17.54 15.90 -10.77
C GLN A 132 17.46 14.51 -10.09
N ILE A 133 16.41 14.25 -9.31
CA ILE A 133 16.21 12.93 -8.67
C ILE A 133 15.97 11.87 -9.74
N LEU A 134 15.12 12.15 -10.72
CA LEU A 134 14.84 11.23 -11.83
C LEU A 134 16.10 10.84 -12.59
N SER A 135 17.07 11.76 -12.76
CA SER A 135 18.31 11.48 -13.48
C SER A 135 19.19 10.39 -12.84
N LEU A 136 18.92 10.02 -11.58
CA LEU A 136 19.61 8.95 -10.86
C LEU A 136 18.87 7.62 -10.93
N ILE A 137 17.66 7.59 -11.47
CA ILE A 137 16.76 6.42 -11.44
C ILE A 137 16.78 5.74 -12.80
N PRO A 138 16.94 4.40 -12.86
CA PRO A 138 16.87 3.67 -14.12
C PRO A 138 15.48 3.74 -14.77
N ASP A 139 15.43 3.76 -16.11
CA ASP A 139 14.19 3.80 -16.91
C ASP A 139 13.25 2.60 -16.64
N SER A 140 13.79 1.51 -16.10
CA SER A 140 13.00 0.31 -15.72
C SER A 140 12.18 0.47 -14.45
N THR A 141 12.41 1.55 -13.68
CA THR A 141 11.69 1.83 -12.42
C THR A 141 10.44 2.65 -12.69
N GLU A 142 9.31 2.23 -12.18
CA GLU A 142 8.08 3.03 -12.23
C GLU A 142 8.10 4.14 -11.20
N ILE A 143 7.87 5.37 -11.65
CA ILE A 143 7.87 6.57 -10.80
C ILE A 143 6.44 7.01 -10.54
N HIS A 144 6.16 7.30 -9.27
CA HIS A 144 4.87 7.77 -8.81
C HIS A 144 5.03 9.07 -8.03
N PHE A 145 4.25 10.08 -8.37
CA PHE A 145 4.19 11.31 -7.59
C PHE A 145 3.01 11.27 -6.64
N PHE A 146 3.26 11.40 -5.34
CA PHE A 146 2.25 11.43 -4.29
C PHE A 146 1.58 12.82 -4.28
N SER A 147 0.39 12.97 -4.84
CA SER A 147 -0.39 14.20 -4.75
C SER A 147 -0.98 14.34 -3.34
N THR A 148 -0.52 15.35 -2.60
CA THR A 148 -1.03 15.65 -1.26
C THR A 148 -2.41 16.35 -1.36
N TRP A 149 -3.03 16.61 -0.22
CA TRP A 149 -4.36 17.22 -0.11
C TRP A 149 -4.29 18.72 0.19
N MET A 150 -5.36 19.44 -0.14
CA MET A 150 -5.56 20.80 0.30
C MET A 150 -5.93 20.83 1.78
N TYR A 151 -5.48 21.86 2.50
CA TYR A 151 -5.79 22.12 3.89
C TYR A 151 -5.86 23.64 4.14
N PRO A 152 -6.54 24.14 5.22
CA PRO A 152 -6.94 25.55 5.34
C PRO A 152 -5.82 26.57 5.12
N SER A 153 -4.61 26.33 5.62
CA SER A 153 -3.53 27.32 5.52
C SER A 153 -2.93 27.47 4.11
N ILE A 154 -3.25 26.57 3.17
CA ILE A 154 -2.79 26.67 1.77
C ILE A 154 -3.90 26.98 0.77
N GLU A 155 -5.15 27.06 1.20
CA GLU A 155 -6.29 27.42 0.31
C GLU A 155 -6.08 28.76 -0.43
N GLN A 156 -5.39 29.70 0.20
CA GLN A 156 -5.05 30.99 -0.41
C GLN A 156 -4.19 30.87 -1.68
N PHE A 157 -3.52 29.76 -1.89
CA PHE A 157 -2.69 29.52 -3.09
C PHE A 157 -3.51 28.96 -4.25
N ASN A 158 -4.74 28.52 -4.03
CA ASN A 158 -5.66 28.12 -5.10
C ASN A 158 -6.34 29.35 -5.74
N THR A 159 -5.58 30.15 -6.46
CA THR A 159 -6.05 31.43 -7.01
C THR A 159 -7.04 31.29 -8.16
N ASN A 160 -7.06 30.15 -8.83
CA ASN A 160 -7.92 29.84 -9.97
C ASN A 160 -9.22 29.11 -9.56
N ASN A 161 -9.40 28.81 -8.26
CA ASN A 161 -10.49 27.98 -7.75
C ASN A 161 -10.58 26.59 -8.41
N GLU A 162 -9.43 26.00 -8.66
CA GLU A 162 -9.31 24.64 -9.21
C GLU A 162 -9.80 23.60 -8.19
N LEU A 163 -10.34 22.51 -8.70
CA LEU A 163 -10.87 21.44 -7.84
C LEU A 163 -9.74 20.64 -7.17
N PHE A 164 -8.62 20.45 -7.89
CA PHE A 164 -7.46 19.70 -7.43
C PHE A 164 -6.14 20.44 -7.71
N PRO A 165 -5.93 21.64 -7.16
CA PRO A 165 -4.86 22.55 -7.58
C PRO A 165 -3.45 21.95 -7.39
N ILE A 166 -3.22 21.13 -6.35
CA ILE A 166 -1.93 20.46 -6.13
C ILE A 166 -1.68 19.43 -7.23
N GLU A 167 -2.68 18.62 -7.56
CA GLU A 167 -2.55 17.59 -8.58
C GLU A 167 -2.40 18.22 -9.99
N ASP A 168 -3.12 19.30 -10.27
CA ASP A 168 -3.02 20.04 -11.52
C ASP A 168 -1.61 20.60 -11.70
N SER A 169 -1.04 21.21 -10.65
CA SER A 169 0.36 21.65 -10.66
C SER A 169 1.36 20.49 -10.80
N ILE A 170 1.11 19.35 -10.16
CA ILE A 170 1.96 18.16 -10.32
C ILE A 170 1.88 17.63 -11.76
N ASN A 171 0.72 17.64 -12.42
CA ASN A 171 0.59 17.27 -13.83
C ASN A 171 1.51 18.11 -14.73
N GLU A 172 1.59 19.42 -14.49
CA GLU A 172 2.51 20.29 -15.23
C GLU A 172 3.99 19.99 -14.92
N ILE A 173 4.29 19.69 -13.63
CA ILE A 173 5.67 19.36 -13.19
C ILE A 173 6.17 18.07 -13.84
N VAL A 174 5.32 17.05 -13.94
CA VAL A 174 5.72 15.73 -14.49
C VAL A 174 5.53 15.64 -16.01
N GLU A 175 5.05 16.69 -16.66
CA GLU A 175 4.84 16.71 -18.12
C GLU A 175 6.11 16.28 -18.85
N GLY A 176 5.96 15.40 -19.85
CA GLY A 176 7.06 14.84 -20.63
C GLY A 176 7.81 13.68 -19.96
N THR A 177 7.38 13.23 -18.77
CA THR A 177 7.91 12.04 -18.09
C THR A 177 6.90 10.90 -18.13
N SER A 178 7.32 9.67 -17.75
CA SER A 178 6.43 8.51 -17.55
C SER A 178 5.85 8.43 -16.13
N THR A 179 5.98 9.48 -15.34
CA THR A 179 5.54 9.52 -13.94
C THR A 179 4.01 9.41 -13.84
N LYS A 180 3.53 8.52 -12.98
CA LYS A 180 2.12 8.37 -12.63
C LYS A 180 1.80 9.20 -11.38
N ILE A 181 0.62 9.79 -11.29
CA ILE A 181 0.20 10.53 -10.09
C ILE A 181 -0.68 9.63 -9.22
N ILE A 182 -0.34 9.53 -7.93
CA ILE A 182 -1.20 8.88 -6.94
C ILE A 182 -2.19 9.92 -6.41
N PRO A 183 -3.50 9.82 -6.66
CA PRO A 183 -4.47 10.88 -6.46
C PRO A 183 -4.99 10.97 -5.02
N ILE A 184 -4.09 11.04 -4.02
CA ILE A 184 -4.48 11.02 -2.60
C ILE A 184 -5.27 12.27 -2.23
N GLY A 185 -4.90 13.44 -2.78
CA GLY A 185 -5.66 14.69 -2.57
C GLY A 185 -7.10 14.58 -3.03
N ARG A 186 -7.38 13.88 -4.14
CA ARG A 186 -8.75 13.59 -4.60
C ARG A 186 -9.51 12.72 -3.60
N ALA A 187 -8.86 11.67 -3.08
CA ALA A 187 -9.47 10.79 -2.10
C ALA A 187 -9.85 11.54 -0.82
N PHE A 188 -8.97 12.43 -0.33
CA PHE A 188 -9.25 13.27 0.83
C PHE A 188 -10.45 14.19 0.60
N LYS A 189 -10.48 14.87 -0.57
CA LYS A 189 -11.61 15.73 -0.90
C LYS A 189 -12.91 14.94 -1.01
N LEU A 190 -12.90 13.84 -1.74
CA LEU A 190 -14.08 13.00 -1.93
C LEU A 190 -14.61 12.44 -0.60
N PHE A 191 -13.70 12.01 0.28
CA PHE A 191 -14.07 11.53 1.61
C PHE A 191 -14.71 12.63 2.45
N ASN A 192 -14.11 13.83 2.50
CA ASN A 192 -14.65 14.97 3.24
C ASN A 192 -16.03 15.42 2.71
N ASP A 193 -16.25 15.36 1.40
CA ASP A 193 -17.52 15.70 0.77
C ASP A 193 -18.63 14.69 1.12
N LYS A 194 -18.31 13.39 1.17
CA LYS A 194 -19.28 12.32 1.42
C LYS A 194 -19.49 12.01 2.91
N HIS A 195 -18.45 12.20 3.72
CA HIS A 195 -18.41 11.79 5.11
C HIS A 195 -17.89 12.90 6.04
N PRO A 196 -18.49 14.10 6.03
CA PRO A 196 -18.00 15.29 6.76
C PRO A 196 -17.99 15.12 8.28
N GLN A 197 -18.67 14.10 8.82
CA GLN A 197 -18.67 13.79 10.26
C GLN A 197 -17.35 13.15 10.73
N PHE A 198 -16.53 12.61 9.84
CA PHE A 198 -15.23 12.01 10.16
C PHE A 198 -14.09 12.95 9.74
N LYS A 199 -13.06 13.02 10.56
CA LYS A 199 -11.87 13.82 10.27
C LYS A 199 -10.76 12.94 9.68
N LEU A 200 -10.05 13.49 8.71
CA LEU A 200 -8.82 12.90 8.14
C LEU A 200 -7.56 13.58 8.65
N LEU A 201 -7.67 14.75 9.26
CA LEU A 201 -6.55 15.55 9.72
C LEU A 201 -6.47 15.58 11.24
N MET A 202 -5.26 15.81 11.76
CA MET A 202 -4.97 16.07 13.16
C MET A 202 -5.53 17.45 13.58
N GLU A 203 -5.31 17.82 14.86
CA GLU A 203 -5.75 19.10 15.40
C GLU A 203 -5.05 20.33 14.79
N ASP A 204 -3.93 20.11 14.08
CA ASP A 204 -3.23 21.16 13.35
C ASP A 204 -3.85 21.48 11.97
N ASP A 205 -4.94 20.80 11.62
CA ASP A 205 -5.66 20.91 10.36
C ASP A 205 -4.76 20.73 9.11
N LYS A 206 -3.68 19.99 9.23
CA LYS A 206 -2.67 19.82 8.18
C LYS A 206 -2.20 18.37 8.04
N HIS A 207 -1.65 17.79 9.11
CA HIS A 207 -1.11 16.44 9.09
C HIS A 207 -2.23 15.41 9.12
N PRO A 208 -2.04 14.23 8.48
CA PRO A 208 -3.06 13.18 8.53
C PRO A 208 -3.16 12.61 9.93
N ASN A 209 -4.39 12.37 10.39
CA ASN A 209 -4.63 11.50 11.53
C ASN A 209 -4.60 10.02 11.09
N SER A 210 -4.98 9.08 11.96
CA SER A 210 -5.03 7.65 11.63
C SER A 210 -5.90 7.39 10.38
N ASN A 211 -7.13 7.91 10.33
CA ASN A 211 -8.02 7.74 9.18
C ASN A 211 -7.40 8.28 7.88
N GLY A 212 -6.80 9.47 7.92
CA GLY A 212 -6.17 10.08 6.74
C GLY A 212 -4.98 9.28 6.24
N SER A 213 -4.13 8.80 7.16
CA SER A 213 -3.00 7.96 6.79
C SER A 213 -3.44 6.59 6.24
N TYR A 214 -4.48 5.99 6.82
CA TYR A 214 -5.06 4.75 6.32
C TYR A 214 -5.67 4.92 4.91
N LEU A 215 -6.43 6.01 4.68
CA LEU A 215 -6.95 6.33 3.34
C LEU A 215 -5.83 6.47 2.33
N ALA A 216 -4.78 7.24 2.65
CA ALA A 216 -3.62 7.39 1.77
C ALA A 216 -2.94 6.04 1.50
N SER A 217 -2.81 5.18 2.51
CA SER A 217 -2.26 3.82 2.35
C SER A 217 -3.09 2.95 1.42
N CYS A 218 -4.43 2.99 1.53
CA CYS A 218 -5.35 2.29 0.63
C CYS A 218 -5.18 2.77 -0.82
N VAL A 219 -5.14 4.10 -1.05
CA VAL A 219 -4.97 4.68 -2.39
C VAL A 219 -3.64 4.27 -3.01
N ILE A 220 -2.53 4.32 -2.25
CA ILE A 220 -1.21 3.90 -2.71
C ILE A 220 -1.21 2.39 -3.04
N PHE A 221 -1.74 1.58 -2.13
CA PHE A 221 -1.84 0.13 -2.34
C PHE A 221 -2.61 -0.19 -3.62
N SER A 222 -3.83 0.36 -3.77
CA SER A 222 -4.67 0.10 -4.94
C SER A 222 -4.07 0.63 -6.24
N HIS A 223 -3.39 1.78 -6.19
CA HIS A 223 -2.72 2.39 -7.34
C HIS A 223 -1.57 1.53 -7.88
N ILE A 224 -0.73 0.98 -6.99
CA ILE A 224 0.43 0.18 -7.40
C ILE A 224 0.01 -1.25 -7.75
N SER A 225 -0.83 -1.88 -6.91
CA SER A 225 -1.22 -3.28 -7.09
C SER A 225 -2.29 -3.50 -8.15
N ALA A 226 -3.01 -2.46 -8.56
CA ALA A 226 -4.27 -2.55 -9.32
C ALA A 226 -5.31 -3.49 -8.65
N GLN A 227 -5.27 -3.62 -7.31
CA GLN A 227 -6.22 -4.39 -6.52
C GLN A 227 -7.06 -3.49 -5.64
N SER A 228 -8.32 -3.87 -5.44
CA SER A 228 -9.23 -3.19 -4.52
C SER A 228 -8.70 -3.22 -3.07
N SER A 229 -8.84 -2.09 -2.37
CA SER A 229 -8.56 -1.98 -0.94
C SER A 229 -9.72 -2.47 -0.05
N LEU A 230 -10.88 -2.81 -0.62
CA LEU A 230 -12.02 -3.33 0.14
C LEU A 230 -11.65 -4.60 0.91
N ASN A 231 -12.13 -4.70 2.14
CA ASN A 231 -11.90 -5.82 3.05
C ASN A 231 -10.42 -6.00 3.48
N LEU A 232 -9.57 -5.00 3.35
CA LEU A 232 -8.29 -4.96 4.04
C LEU A 232 -8.50 -4.77 5.55
N SER A 233 -7.53 -5.26 6.35
CA SER A 233 -7.59 -5.17 7.80
C SER A 233 -7.62 -3.73 8.30
N LYS A 234 -8.41 -3.48 9.34
CA LYS A 234 -8.50 -2.16 10.00
C LYS A 234 -7.35 -1.86 10.96
N ARG A 235 -6.53 -2.86 11.24
CA ARG A 235 -5.49 -2.75 12.24
C ARG A 235 -4.22 -3.45 11.77
N TYR A 236 -3.22 -2.65 11.52
CA TYR A 236 -1.87 -3.12 11.19
C TYR A 236 -0.93 -2.82 12.35
N LYS A 237 0.00 -3.75 12.59
CA LYS A 237 1.01 -3.59 13.63
C LYS A 237 2.36 -4.19 13.23
N GLY A 238 3.39 -3.72 13.88
CA GLY A 238 4.73 -4.28 13.88
C GLY A 238 5.30 -4.32 15.29
N LEU A 239 6.59 -4.53 15.39
CA LEU A 239 7.32 -4.50 16.66
C LEU A 239 8.32 -3.34 16.64
N ASP A 240 8.50 -2.69 17.79
CA ASP A 240 9.60 -1.75 17.96
C ASP A 240 10.94 -2.50 18.18
N ASN A 241 12.02 -1.75 18.36
CA ASN A 241 13.35 -2.30 18.61
C ASN A 241 13.49 -3.04 19.95
N LYS A 242 12.46 -3.02 20.80
CA LYS A 242 12.38 -3.74 22.08
C LYS A 242 11.42 -4.93 22.01
N GLY A 243 10.79 -5.18 20.86
CA GLY A 243 9.81 -6.24 20.65
C GLY A 243 8.42 -5.90 21.18
N VAL A 244 8.09 -4.62 21.37
CA VAL A 244 6.76 -4.16 21.81
C VAL A 244 5.91 -3.86 20.57
N ASP A 245 4.63 -4.26 20.62
CA ASP A 245 3.68 -3.97 19.54
C ASP A 245 3.55 -2.46 19.30
N ILE A 246 3.76 -2.05 18.05
CA ILE A 246 3.45 -0.71 17.54
C ILE A 246 2.30 -0.85 16.56
N TYR A 247 1.21 -0.12 16.79
CA TYR A 247 0.08 -0.07 15.85
C TYR A 247 0.33 1.00 14.81
N TYR A 248 0.26 0.61 13.52
CA TYR A 248 0.36 1.51 12.37
C TYR A 248 -1.01 2.10 12.00
N SER A 249 -2.08 1.32 12.22
CA SER A 249 -3.46 1.78 12.07
C SER A 249 -4.34 1.20 13.17
N ILE A 250 -5.34 1.97 13.59
CA ILE A 250 -6.36 1.57 14.57
C ILE A 250 -7.67 2.20 14.12
N GLU A 251 -8.27 1.64 13.05
CA GLU A 251 -9.46 2.22 12.46
C GLU A 251 -10.72 1.66 13.12
N GLU A 252 -11.74 2.51 13.26
CA GLU A 252 -13.06 2.10 13.72
C GLU A 252 -13.85 1.45 12.57
N ASP A 253 -14.67 0.44 12.88
CA ASP A 253 -15.42 -0.32 11.88
C ASP A 253 -16.36 0.58 11.05
N GLU A 254 -16.90 1.63 11.66
CA GLU A 254 -17.82 2.56 11.00
C GLU A 254 -17.16 3.33 9.86
N VAL A 255 -15.94 3.83 10.08
CA VAL A 255 -15.22 4.66 9.10
C VAL A 255 -14.44 3.83 8.10
N LEU A 256 -13.95 2.65 8.51
CA LEU A 256 -13.08 1.79 7.71
C LEU A 256 -13.64 1.54 6.30
N THR A 257 -14.90 1.11 6.23
CA THR A 257 -15.55 0.79 4.94
C THR A 257 -15.60 2.00 4.02
N PHE A 258 -15.87 3.19 4.56
CA PHE A 258 -15.91 4.43 3.78
C PHE A 258 -14.53 4.82 3.24
N LEU A 259 -13.46 4.66 4.05
CA LEU A 259 -12.08 4.90 3.61
C LEU A 259 -11.70 4.00 2.43
N GLN A 260 -12.00 2.72 2.53
CA GLN A 260 -11.73 1.74 1.48
C GLN A 260 -12.57 1.99 0.22
N GLN A 261 -13.86 2.30 0.36
CA GLN A 261 -14.75 2.62 -0.76
C GLN A 261 -14.29 3.86 -1.53
N VAL A 262 -13.88 4.90 -0.81
CA VAL A 262 -13.38 6.13 -1.44
C VAL A 262 -12.05 5.89 -2.15
N SER A 263 -11.17 5.07 -1.58
CA SER A 263 -9.94 4.65 -2.26
C SER A 263 -10.24 3.97 -3.60
N ASP A 264 -11.14 3.00 -3.60
CA ASP A 264 -11.52 2.28 -4.81
C ASP A 264 -12.20 3.19 -5.84
N GLU A 265 -13.08 4.08 -5.42
CA GLU A 265 -13.78 5.03 -6.32
C GLU A 265 -12.82 6.02 -7.02
N VAL A 266 -11.70 6.33 -6.40
CA VAL A 266 -10.71 7.25 -6.97
C VAL A 266 -9.75 6.53 -7.92
N ILE A 267 -9.55 5.21 -7.74
CA ILE A 267 -8.60 4.43 -8.53
C ILE A 267 -9.26 3.69 -9.71
N PHE A 268 -10.46 3.16 -9.50
CA PHE A 268 -11.19 2.33 -10.48
C PHE A 268 -12.44 3.00 -11.03
#